data_8866013ffc39d84855f5644674cd10aa
#
_entry.id   8866013ffc39d84855f5644674cd10aa
#
_cell.length_a   1.000
_cell.length_b   1.000
_cell.length_c   1.000
_cell.angle_alpha   90.00
_cell.angle_beta   90.00
_cell.angle_gamma   90.00
#
_symmetry.space_group_name_H-M   'P 1'
#
loop_
_entity.id
_entity.type
_entity.pdbx_description
1 polymer ?
#
loop_
_entity_poly.entity_id
_entity_poly.type
_entity_poly.pdbx_seq_one_letter_code
_entity_poly.pdbx_strand_id
1 'polypeptide(L)'
;GTTDPSVLQGRLYYKIGGFVYDNAKVVLIATLLLGVGLAGLITLEPKYIEGFGEGDLESVHGWDAIATGFSDENESSYEVFYVLFHDPSGNSSAAEVRTAMEETVRVFQTNEDVSIDYPWFTNEANKSNLISTIDESWSRIRVQVNLDREDSKVLLKETIESLDLPEDAPEGMEKWVTGNLAIDVVFDLTLEEELIKAELISAPLTLLILLLVFGSLVAAGLPVLTGIYTVIAAVGIVT
;
A
#
# COMPACT_ATOMS: atom_id res chain seq x y z
N GLY A 1 -47.64 27.73 -19.40
CA GLY A 1 -46.63 27.23 -20.34
C GLY A 1 -45.52 26.54 -19.59
N THR A 2 -45.55 25.24 -19.57
CA THR A 2 -44.46 24.41 -19.04
C THR A 2 -43.32 24.49 -20.03
N THR A 3 -42.27 25.24 -19.72
CA THR A 3 -41.02 25.23 -20.49
C THR A 3 -40.37 23.85 -20.32
N ASP A 4 -40.29 23.11 -21.42
CA ASP A 4 -39.65 21.78 -21.49
C ASP A 4 -38.22 21.85 -20.91
N PRO A 5 -37.87 21.02 -19.93
CA PRO A 5 -36.56 21.01 -19.30
C PRO A 5 -35.39 20.87 -20.30
N SER A 6 -35.60 20.16 -21.43
CA SER A 6 -34.61 19.98 -22.47
C SER A 6 -34.25 21.30 -23.19
N VAL A 7 -35.22 22.19 -23.37
CA VAL A 7 -35.03 23.52 -23.99
C VAL A 7 -34.26 24.46 -23.05
N LEU A 8 -34.51 24.35 -21.75
CA LEU A 8 -33.78 25.12 -20.73
C LEU A 8 -32.33 24.69 -20.63
N GLN A 9 -32.07 23.36 -20.63
CA GLN A 9 -30.73 22.81 -20.65
C GLN A 9 -29.95 23.24 -21.90
N GLY A 10 -30.55 23.14 -23.09
CA GLY A 10 -29.93 23.57 -24.33
C GLY A 10 -29.54 25.07 -24.34
N ARG A 11 -30.37 25.94 -23.78
CA ARG A 11 -30.06 27.36 -23.65
C ARG A 11 -28.95 27.65 -22.64
N LEU A 12 -28.88 26.85 -21.55
CA LEU A 12 -27.82 26.98 -20.54
C LEU A 12 -26.46 26.59 -21.14
N TYR A 13 -26.39 25.44 -21.79
CA TYR A 13 -25.15 24.97 -22.43
C TYR A 13 -24.69 25.94 -23.53
N TYR A 14 -25.61 26.49 -24.33
CA TYR A 14 -25.26 27.48 -25.35
C TYR A 14 -24.66 28.75 -24.74
N LYS A 15 -25.22 29.26 -23.62
CA LYS A 15 -24.69 30.44 -22.92
C LYS A 15 -23.32 30.16 -22.29
N ILE A 16 -23.16 28.99 -21.65
CA ILE A 16 -21.87 28.58 -21.07
C ILE A 16 -20.84 28.43 -22.17
N GLY A 17 -21.17 27.74 -23.27
CA GLY A 17 -20.27 27.58 -24.39
C GLY A 17 -19.84 28.90 -25.03
N GLY A 18 -20.78 29.85 -25.21
CA GLY A 18 -20.46 31.19 -25.68
C GLY A 18 -19.54 31.95 -24.73
N PHE A 19 -19.85 31.93 -23.42
CA PHE A 19 -19.00 32.56 -22.42
C PHE A 19 -17.58 32.00 -22.40
N VAL A 20 -17.46 30.66 -22.44
CA VAL A 20 -16.15 29.97 -22.48
C VAL A 20 -15.37 30.33 -23.76
N TYR A 21 -16.04 30.38 -24.92
CA TYR A 21 -15.42 30.75 -26.18
C TYR A 21 -14.94 32.22 -26.17
N ASP A 22 -15.79 33.14 -25.75
CA ASP A 22 -15.46 34.57 -25.73
C ASP A 22 -14.37 34.91 -24.69
N ASN A 23 -14.27 34.12 -23.63
CA ASN A 23 -13.33 34.33 -22.53
C ASN A 23 -12.31 33.15 -22.36
N ALA A 24 -11.98 32.46 -23.46
CA ALA A 24 -11.20 31.22 -23.42
C ALA A 24 -9.89 31.34 -22.61
N LYS A 25 -9.17 32.46 -22.74
CA LYS A 25 -7.91 32.69 -22.01
C LYS A 25 -8.15 32.83 -20.49
N VAL A 26 -9.22 33.54 -20.11
CA VAL A 26 -9.57 33.73 -18.67
C VAL A 26 -10.03 32.43 -18.06
N VAL A 27 -10.86 31.67 -18.76
CA VAL A 27 -11.34 30.36 -18.34
C VAL A 27 -10.17 29.39 -18.18
N LEU A 28 -9.25 29.36 -19.16
CA LEU A 28 -8.06 28.52 -19.09
C LEU A 28 -7.19 28.85 -17.87
N ILE A 29 -6.89 30.13 -17.66
CA ILE A 29 -6.10 30.57 -16.50
C ILE A 29 -6.80 30.23 -15.18
N ALA A 30 -8.09 30.49 -15.07
CA ALA A 30 -8.87 30.18 -13.88
C ALA A 30 -8.88 28.66 -13.59
N THR A 31 -9.04 27.83 -14.62
CA THR A 31 -9.01 26.38 -14.50
C THR A 31 -7.62 25.88 -14.07
N LEU A 32 -6.56 26.44 -14.65
CA LEU A 32 -5.20 26.11 -14.24
C LEU A 32 -4.90 26.51 -12.79
N LEU A 33 -5.32 27.71 -12.37
CA LEU A 33 -5.15 28.16 -10.99
C LEU A 33 -5.94 27.30 -10.02
N LEU A 34 -7.16 26.91 -10.37
CA LEU A 34 -7.96 25.99 -9.57
C LEU A 34 -7.26 24.63 -9.44
N GLY A 35 -6.73 24.09 -10.55
CA GLY A 35 -5.99 22.82 -10.55
C GLY A 35 -4.73 22.87 -9.68
N VAL A 36 -3.96 23.96 -9.77
CA VAL A 36 -2.77 24.16 -8.91
C VAL A 36 -3.18 24.29 -7.45
N GLY A 37 -4.28 24.99 -7.15
CA GLY A 37 -4.81 25.10 -5.79
C GLY A 37 -5.23 23.74 -5.22
N LEU A 38 -5.94 22.93 -6.00
CA LEU A 38 -6.34 21.57 -5.61
C LEU A 38 -5.14 20.63 -5.48
N ALA A 39 -4.16 20.72 -6.39
CA ALA A 39 -2.92 19.96 -6.27
C ALA A 39 -2.14 20.32 -4.99
N GLY A 40 -2.20 21.57 -4.54
CA GLY A 40 -1.63 21.99 -3.26
C GLY A 40 -2.28 21.34 -2.04
N LEU A 41 -3.55 20.94 -2.14
CA LEU A 41 -4.23 20.22 -1.05
C LEU A 41 -3.69 18.79 -0.87
N ILE A 42 -3.22 18.15 -1.94
CA ILE A 42 -2.65 16.81 -1.89
C ILE A 42 -1.40 16.77 -0.98
N THR A 43 -0.70 17.90 -0.83
CA THR A 43 0.47 18.01 0.05
C THR A 43 0.13 18.07 1.54
N LEU A 44 -1.16 18.13 1.91
CA LEU A 44 -1.64 18.16 3.29
C LEU A 44 -1.76 16.76 3.92
N GLU A 45 -1.14 15.76 3.33
CA GLU A 45 -1.15 14.36 3.77
C GLU A 45 -2.58 13.80 3.89
N PRO A 46 -3.21 13.48 2.75
CA PRO A 46 -4.52 12.84 2.78
C PRO A 46 -4.42 11.50 3.49
N LYS A 47 -5.23 11.30 4.51
CA LYS A 47 -5.42 9.98 5.12
C LYS A 47 -6.30 9.16 4.18
N TYR A 48 -5.67 8.42 3.29
CA TYR A 48 -6.40 7.39 2.52
C TYR A 48 -6.64 6.19 3.41
N ILE A 49 -7.77 5.53 3.22
CA ILE A 49 -8.01 4.22 3.81
C ILE A 49 -7.13 3.23 3.03
N GLU A 50 -6.04 2.80 3.66
CA GLU A 50 -5.12 1.81 3.09
C GLU A 50 -5.37 0.47 3.78
N GLY A 51 -5.79 -0.54 3.01
CA GLY A 51 -5.91 -1.90 3.49
C GLY A 51 -7.32 -2.39 3.82
N PHE A 52 -7.41 -3.70 4.06
CA PHE A 52 -8.64 -4.36 4.47
C PHE A 52 -8.89 -4.15 5.96
N GLY A 53 -10.02 -3.54 6.31
CA GLY A 53 -10.42 -3.35 7.71
C GLY A 53 -10.08 -1.98 8.30
N GLU A 54 -9.77 -0.99 7.46
CA GLU A 54 -9.61 0.40 7.83
C GLU A 54 -10.82 1.24 7.41
N GLY A 55 -11.00 2.38 8.09
CA GLY A 55 -12.09 3.33 7.80
C GLY A 55 -13.32 3.14 8.67
N ASP A 56 -14.35 3.95 8.39
CA ASP A 56 -15.62 3.97 9.13
C ASP A 56 -16.55 2.83 8.66
N LEU A 57 -16.10 1.59 8.88
CA LEU A 57 -16.86 0.37 8.56
C LEU A 57 -17.41 -0.26 9.84
N GLU A 58 -18.60 -0.86 9.75
CA GLU A 58 -19.22 -1.56 10.88
C GLU A 58 -18.34 -2.70 11.44
N SER A 59 -17.56 -3.36 10.58
CA SER A 59 -16.58 -4.37 10.98
C SER A 59 -15.42 -3.79 11.78
N VAL A 60 -14.96 -2.57 11.46
CA VAL A 60 -13.90 -1.88 12.21
C VAL A 60 -14.42 -1.48 13.59
N HIS A 61 -15.63 -0.91 13.67
CA HIS A 61 -16.27 -0.62 14.96
C HIS A 61 -16.48 -1.89 15.81
N GLY A 62 -16.78 -3.01 15.16
CA GLY A 62 -16.86 -4.31 15.84
C GLY A 62 -15.52 -4.73 16.45
N TRP A 63 -14.41 -4.58 15.74
CA TRP A 63 -13.07 -4.85 16.25
C TRP A 63 -12.67 -3.89 17.37
N ASP A 64 -12.94 -2.58 17.23
CA ASP A 64 -12.69 -1.58 18.26
C ASP A 64 -13.48 -1.87 19.53
N ALA A 65 -14.74 -2.30 19.40
CA ALA A 65 -15.56 -2.71 20.55
C ALA A 65 -14.99 -3.96 21.25
N ILE A 66 -14.46 -4.93 20.50
CA ILE A 66 -13.78 -6.10 21.05
C ILE A 66 -12.48 -5.67 21.74
N ALA A 67 -11.66 -4.86 21.08
CA ALA A 67 -10.43 -4.35 21.64
C ALA A 67 -10.70 -3.56 22.94
N THR A 68 -11.69 -2.68 22.94
CA THR A 68 -12.03 -1.86 24.11
C THR A 68 -12.69 -2.67 25.24
N GLY A 69 -13.47 -3.68 24.89
CA GLY A 69 -14.26 -4.43 25.88
C GLY A 69 -13.56 -5.66 26.46
N PHE A 70 -12.52 -6.17 25.80
CA PHE A 70 -11.87 -7.43 26.16
C PHE A 70 -10.35 -7.34 26.30
N SER A 71 -9.71 -6.22 25.94
CA SER A 71 -8.29 -5.98 26.23
C SER A 71 -8.13 -5.36 27.61
N ASP A 72 -7.09 -5.78 28.33
CA ASP A 72 -6.65 -5.10 29.55
C ASP A 72 -6.14 -3.69 29.18
N GLU A 73 -6.46 -2.67 30.00
CA GLU A 73 -6.07 -1.26 29.80
C GLU A 73 -4.55 -1.01 29.63
N ASN A 74 -3.73 -2.06 29.70
CA ASN A 74 -2.28 -2.04 29.54
C ASN A 74 -1.76 -2.81 28.33
N GLU A 75 -2.62 -3.34 27.44
CA GLU A 75 -2.14 -3.89 26.18
C GLU A 75 -1.83 -2.73 25.23
N SER A 76 -0.55 -2.40 25.12
CA SER A 76 -0.05 -1.58 24.04
C SER A 76 -0.45 -2.24 22.70
N SER A 77 -1.04 -1.48 21.78
CA SER A 77 -1.28 -1.97 20.44
C SER A 77 0.05 -2.41 19.83
N TYR A 78 0.15 -3.67 19.48
CA TYR A 78 1.32 -4.20 18.79
C TYR A 78 0.87 -5.03 17.61
N GLU A 79 1.65 -4.99 16.56
CA GLU A 79 1.47 -5.82 15.38
C GLU A 79 2.45 -7.00 15.41
N VAL A 80 2.04 -8.12 14.83
CA VAL A 80 2.87 -9.33 14.78
C VAL A 80 2.92 -9.85 13.36
N PHE A 81 4.12 -10.15 12.93
CA PHE A 81 4.34 -10.94 11.72
C PHE A 81 5.41 -12.02 11.97
N TYR A 82 5.55 -12.91 11.02
CA TYR A 82 6.48 -14.03 11.11
C TYR A 82 7.38 -14.07 9.89
N VAL A 83 8.65 -14.40 10.14
CA VAL A 83 9.57 -14.81 9.08
C VAL A 83 9.70 -16.32 9.18
N LEU A 84 9.22 -17.02 8.16
CA LEU A 84 9.30 -18.47 8.02
C LEU A 84 10.58 -18.85 7.30
N PHE A 85 11.18 -19.95 7.72
CA PHE A 85 12.36 -20.54 7.07
C PHE A 85 12.14 -22.02 6.82
N HIS A 86 12.56 -22.47 5.69
CA HIS A 86 12.58 -23.88 5.30
C HIS A 86 13.98 -24.31 4.93
N ASP A 87 14.49 -25.29 5.64
CA ASP A 87 15.77 -25.93 5.33
C ASP A 87 15.50 -27.35 4.81
N PRO A 88 15.75 -27.62 3.51
CA PRO A 88 15.48 -28.93 2.93
C PRO A 88 16.35 -30.06 3.49
N SER A 89 17.41 -29.73 4.25
CA SER A 89 18.21 -30.76 4.96
C SER A 89 17.45 -31.40 6.14
N GLY A 90 16.34 -30.79 6.55
CA GLY A 90 15.50 -31.28 7.66
C GLY A 90 16.08 -30.98 9.05
N ASN A 91 17.04 -30.07 9.17
CA ASN A 91 17.70 -29.76 10.43
C ASN A 91 17.71 -28.27 10.73
N SER A 92 16.54 -27.70 11.01
CA SER A 92 16.42 -26.29 11.40
C SER A 92 17.20 -25.90 12.67
N SER A 93 17.73 -26.88 13.39
CA SER A 93 18.58 -26.65 14.58
C SER A 93 20.07 -26.54 14.24
N ALA A 94 20.46 -26.72 12.98
CA ALA A 94 21.86 -26.59 12.54
C ALA A 94 22.40 -25.16 12.79
N ALA A 95 23.69 -25.07 13.08
CA ALA A 95 24.32 -23.79 13.38
C ALA A 95 24.29 -22.83 12.18
N GLU A 96 24.41 -23.36 10.97
CA GLU A 96 24.36 -22.59 9.72
C GLU A 96 22.96 -22.01 9.48
N VAL A 97 21.90 -22.80 9.69
CA VAL A 97 20.50 -22.33 9.63
C VAL A 97 20.26 -21.22 10.65
N ARG A 98 20.74 -21.42 11.87
CA ARG A 98 20.65 -20.42 12.92
C ARG A 98 21.30 -19.10 12.50
N THR A 99 22.54 -19.17 11.99
CA THR A 99 23.28 -17.97 11.54
C THR A 99 22.50 -17.25 10.44
N ALA A 100 22.02 -17.98 9.43
CA ALA A 100 21.23 -17.41 8.35
C ALA A 100 19.95 -16.75 8.84
N MET A 101 19.24 -17.35 9.80
CA MET A 101 18.04 -16.76 10.41
C MET A 101 18.38 -15.46 11.19
N GLU A 102 19.44 -15.49 12.01
CA GLU A 102 19.86 -14.33 12.80
C GLU A 102 20.28 -13.16 11.89
N GLU A 103 20.99 -13.42 10.81
CA GLU A 103 21.42 -12.39 9.88
C GLU A 103 20.25 -11.81 9.09
N THR A 104 19.31 -12.64 8.64
CA THR A 104 18.10 -12.19 7.93
C THR A 104 17.31 -11.17 8.75
N VAL A 105 17.16 -11.40 10.05
CA VAL A 105 16.34 -10.51 10.90
C VAL A 105 17.15 -9.44 11.64
N ARG A 106 18.46 -9.35 11.38
CA ARG A 106 19.34 -8.40 12.06
C ARG A 106 18.92 -6.94 11.89
N VAL A 107 18.25 -6.62 10.78
CA VAL A 107 17.69 -5.28 10.53
C VAL A 107 16.75 -4.81 11.66
N PHE A 108 16.02 -5.75 12.28
CA PHE A 108 15.10 -5.43 13.37
C PHE A 108 15.77 -5.35 14.74
N GLN A 109 16.96 -5.94 14.95
CA GLN A 109 17.61 -5.98 16.25
C GLN A 109 18.08 -4.61 16.75
N THR A 110 18.19 -3.63 15.87
CA THR A 110 18.60 -2.26 16.18
C THR A 110 17.43 -1.32 16.42
N ASN A 111 16.19 -1.77 16.23
CA ASN A 111 15.00 -0.97 16.41
C ASN A 111 14.40 -1.20 17.81
N GLU A 112 14.26 -0.12 18.60
CA GLU A 112 13.75 -0.18 19.98
C GLU A 112 12.26 -0.56 20.05
N ASP A 113 11.51 -0.30 18.97
CA ASP A 113 10.08 -0.60 18.87
C ASP A 113 9.81 -2.04 18.43
N VAL A 114 10.86 -2.83 18.16
CA VAL A 114 10.72 -4.19 17.67
C VAL A 114 11.29 -5.20 18.66
N SER A 115 10.52 -6.22 18.97
CA SER A 115 10.98 -7.39 19.70
C SER A 115 10.91 -8.64 18.87
N ILE A 116 11.93 -9.50 18.98
CA ILE A 116 12.10 -10.69 18.18
C ILE A 116 12.15 -11.91 19.07
N ASP A 117 11.25 -12.85 18.83
CA ASP A 117 11.29 -14.18 19.45
C ASP A 117 11.80 -15.17 18.40
N TYR A 118 12.90 -15.84 18.71
CA TYR A 118 13.45 -16.90 17.86
C TYR A 118 13.96 -18.10 18.66
N PRO A 119 14.11 -19.27 18.03
CA PRO A 119 14.16 -20.55 18.72
C PRO A 119 15.23 -20.68 19.82
N TRP A 120 16.35 -19.97 19.69
CA TRP A 120 17.48 -20.12 20.62
C TRP A 120 17.51 -19.12 21.76
N PHE A 121 16.65 -18.08 21.73
CA PHE A 121 16.56 -17.03 22.76
C PHE A 121 15.26 -17.08 23.56
N THR A 122 14.41 -18.04 23.28
CA THR A 122 13.17 -18.26 24.00
C THR A 122 13.30 -19.44 24.97
N ASN A 123 12.41 -19.53 25.95
CA ASN A 123 12.37 -20.69 26.83
C ASN A 123 11.90 -21.95 26.08
N GLU A 124 12.19 -23.13 26.63
CA GLU A 124 11.87 -24.42 25.99
C GLU A 124 10.37 -24.59 25.64
N ALA A 125 9.47 -23.97 26.44
CA ALA A 125 8.03 -24.00 26.16
C ALA A 125 7.65 -23.24 24.90
N ASN A 126 8.35 -22.14 24.60
CA ASN A 126 8.09 -21.34 23.41
C ASN A 126 8.87 -21.84 22.19
N LYS A 127 10.00 -22.54 22.41
CA LYS A 127 10.83 -23.11 21.33
C LYS A 127 10.03 -24.07 20.44
N SER A 128 9.18 -24.90 21.03
CA SER A 128 8.31 -25.82 20.29
C SER A 128 7.29 -25.10 19.39
N ASN A 129 7.02 -23.82 19.63
CA ASN A 129 6.17 -23.00 18.78
C ASN A 129 6.91 -22.30 17.63
N LEU A 130 8.24 -22.33 17.66
CA LEU A 130 9.11 -21.64 16.69
C LEU A 130 9.86 -22.61 15.76
N ILE A 131 10.01 -23.86 16.14
CA ILE A 131 10.45 -24.97 15.27
C ILE A 131 9.27 -25.92 15.12
N SER A 132 9.00 -26.37 13.91
CA SER A 132 7.91 -27.32 13.67
C SER A 132 8.20 -28.66 14.35
N THR A 133 7.22 -29.16 15.10
CA THR A 133 7.28 -30.50 15.71
C THR A 133 6.78 -31.60 14.76
N ILE A 134 6.23 -31.21 13.61
CA ILE A 134 5.72 -32.13 12.58
C ILE A 134 6.79 -32.39 11.54
N ASP A 135 7.50 -31.33 11.16
CA ASP A 135 8.56 -31.37 10.16
C ASP A 135 9.67 -30.39 10.58
N GLU A 136 10.76 -30.94 11.08
CA GLU A 136 11.90 -30.18 11.62
C GLU A 136 12.63 -29.35 10.56
N SER A 137 12.27 -29.46 9.28
CA SER A 137 12.76 -28.59 8.21
C SER A 137 12.21 -27.16 8.28
N TRP A 138 11.15 -26.94 9.07
CA TRP A 138 10.50 -25.66 9.20
C TRP A 138 10.76 -24.97 10.52
N SER A 139 11.12 -23.72 10.45
CA SER A 139 11.26 -22.83 11.61
C SER A 139 10.69 -21.44 11.31
N ARG A 140 10.42 -20.67 12.35
CA ARG A 140 9.94 -19.30 12.22
C ARG A 140 10.54 -18.40 13.28
N ILE A 141 10.61 -17.13 12.96
CA ILE A 141 10.87 -16.03 13.89
C ILE A 141 9.58 -15.25 14.03
N ARG A 142 9.20 -14.93 15.25
CA ARG A 142 8.09 -14.02 15.54
C ARG A 142 8.68 -12.63 15.75
N VAL A 143 8.18 -11.68 14.97
CA VAL A 143 8.52 -10.27 15.08
C VAL A 143 7.31 -9.53 15.60
N GLN A 144 7.46 -8.86 16.72
CA GLN A 144 6.45 -8.01 17.32
C GLN A 144 6.89 -6.56 17.20
N VAL A 145 6.02 -5.73 16.63
CA VAL A 145 6.24 -4.30 16.44
C VAL A 145 5.33 -3.55 17.39
N ASN A 146 5.92 -2.75 18.28
CA ASN A 146 5.20 -2.00 19.32
C ASN A 146 4.86 -0.57 18.82
N LEU A 147 4.36 -0.50 17.62
CA LEU A 147 3.86 0.71 16.94
C LEU A 147 2.40 0.49 16.57
N ASP A 148 1.71 1.55 16.23
CA ASP A 148 0.40 1.40 15.61
C ASP A 148 0.50 0.73 14.23
N ARG A 149 -0.66 0.36 13.65
CA ARG A 149 -0.70 -0.41 12.43
C ARG A 149 -0.06 0.31 11.24
N GLU A 150 -0.28 1.62 11.11
CA GLU A 150 0.25 2.41 9.99
C GLU A 150 1.78 2.54 10.07
N ASP A 151 2.30 2.89 11.23
CA ASP A 151 3.75 2.99 11.45
C ASP A 151 4.42 1.61 11.31
N SER A 152 3.73 0.54 11.73
CA SER A 152 4.19 -0.84 11.55
C SER A 152 4.25 -1.26 10.07
N LYS A 153 3.28 -0.85 9.25
CA LYS A 153 3.31 -1.07 7.79
C LYS A 153 4.48 -0.34 7.14
N VAL A 154 4.69 0.94 7.50
CA VAL A 154 5.82 1.72 6.97
C VAL A 154 7.15 1.04 7.32
N LEU A 155 7.35 0.66 8.57
CA LEU A 155 8.54 -0.05 9.02
C LEU A 155 8.78 -1.34 8.20
N LEU A 156 7.75 -2.17 8.04
CA LEU A 156 7.88 -3.42 7.31
C LEU A 156 8.09 -3.18 5.81
N LYS A 157 7.41 -2.20 5.20
CA LYS A 157 7.59 -1.82 3.80
C LYS A 157 9.05 -1.43 3.51
N GLU A 158 9.67 -0.64 4.39
CA GLU A 158 11.06 -0.20 4.25
C GLU A 158 12.08 -1.34 4.46
N THR A 159 11.74 -2.32 5.28
CA THR A 159 12.68 -3.38 5.69
C THR A 159 12.49 -4.70 4.96
N ILE A 160 11.34 -4.95 4.34
CA ILE A 160 11.00 -6.25 3.75
C ILE A 160 11.98 -6.69 2.64
N GLU A 161 12.50 -5.74 1.86
CA GLU A 161 13.49 -6.01 0.81
C GLU A 161 14.88 -6.36 1.38
N SER A 162 15.17 -5.90 2.61
CA SER A 162 16.43 -6.19 3.29
C SER A 162 16.42 -7.50 4.08
N LEU A 163 15.28 -8.19 4.12
CA LEU A 163 15.13 -9.50 4.77
C LEU A 163 15.61 -10.67 3.90
N ASP A 164 16.52 -10.44 2.98
CA ASP A 164 17.05 -11.53 2.17
C ASP A 164 17.93 -12.48 2.95
N LEU A 165 17.96 -13.75 2.53
CA LEU A 165 18.91 -14.73 3.09
C LEU A 165 20.33 -14.29 2.77
N PRO A 166 21.29 -14.47 3.70
CA PRO A 166 22.69 -14.20 3.44
C PRO A 166 23.27 -15.14 2.36
N GLU A 167 24.33 -14.71 1.69
CA GLU A 167 24.95 -15.48 0.59
C GLU A 167 25.50 -16.85 1.03
N ASP A 168 25.83 -16.99 2.31
CA ASP A 168 26.33 -18.23 2.93
C ASP A 168 25.24 -19.07 3.59
N ALA A 169 23.96 -18.74 3.35
CA ALA A 169 22.85 -19.57 3.82
C ALA A 169 22.96 -21.00 3.27
N PRO A 170 22.46 -22.00 4.01
CA PRO A 170 22.43 -23.39 3.54
C PRO A 170 21.80 -23.51 2.15
N GLU A 171 22.37 -24.39 1.31
CA GLU A 171 21.91 -24.59 -0.06
C GLU A 171 20.44 -25.05 -0.08
N GLY A 172 19.60 -24.31 -0.83
CA GLY A 172 18.18 -24.59 -0.95
C GLY A 172 17.35 -24.08 0.22
N MET A 173 17.92 -23.36 1.18
CA MET A 173 17.15 -22.69 2.22
C MET A 173 16.26 -21.59 1.62
N GLU A 174 15.02 -21.55 2.05
CA GLU A 174 14.03 -20.60 1.58
C GLU A 174 13.44 -19.81 2.76
N LYS A 175 12.98 -18.59 2.50
CA LYS A 175 12.32 -17.74 3.51
C LYS A 175 11.02 -17.14 2.97
N TRP A 176 10.08 -16.89 3.86
CA TRP A 176 8.84 -16.17 3.57
C TRP A 176 8.47 -15.25 4.74
N VAL A 177 7.90 -14.10 4.43
CA VAL A 177 7.31 -13.20 5.43
C VAL A 177 5.81 -13.40 5.41
N THR A 178 5.17 -13.57 6.56
CA THR A 178 3.74 -13.86 6.69
C THR A 178 3.16 -13.28 7.97
N GLY A 179 1.83 -13.24 8.05
CA GLY A 179 1.06 -12.60 9.11
C GLY A 179 0.22 -11.49 8.52
N ASN A 180 -0.78 -11.00 9.26
CA ASN A 180 -1.73 -10.02 8.73
C ASN A 180 -1.02 -8.75 8.24
N LEU A 181 -0.09 -8.22 9.03
CA LEU A 181 0.70 -7.06 8.64
C LEU A 181 1.50 -7.29 7.36
N ALA A 182 2.16 -8.45 7.25
CA ALA A 182 2.98 -8.78 6.09
C ALA A 182 2.14 -8.99 4.83
N ILE A 183 0.96 -9.59 4.96
CA ILE A 183 0.02 -9.79 3.85
C ILE A 183 -0.42 -8.44 3.30
N ASP A 184 -0.79 -7.49 4.16
CA ASP A 184 -1.20 -6.15 3.74
C ASP A 184 -0.06 -5.43 3.01
N VAL A 185 1.14 -5.41 3.60
CA VAL A 185 2.30 -4.74 3.00
C VAL A 185 2.68 -5.37 1.64
N VAL A 186 2.74 -6.70 1.55
CA VAL A 186 3.07 -7.38 0.28
C VAL A 186 1.99 -7.16 -0.76
N PHE A 187 0.72 -7.12 -0.35
CA PHE A 187 -0.39 -6.83 -1.24
C PHE A 187 -0.28 -5.41 -1.80
N ASP A 188 -0.02 -4.41 -0.95
CA ASP A 188 0.13 -3.01 -1.35
C ASP A 188 1.32 -2.84 -2.32
N LEU A 189 2.47 -3.44 -2.02
CA LEU A 189 3.64 -3.42 -2.90
C LEU A 189 3.36 -4.09 -4.26
N THR A 190 2.67 -5.23 -4.24
CA THR A 190 2.33 -5.95 -5.48
C THR A 190 1.34 -5.15 -6.32
N LEU A 191 0.33 -4.55 -5.70
CA LEU A 191 -0.62 -3.69 -6.40
C LEU A 191 0.07 -2.49 -7.04
N GLU A 192 0.94 -1.81 -6.31
CA GLU A 192 1.70 -0.67 -6.83
C GLU A 192 2.53 -1.07 -8.06
N GLU A 193 3.25 -2.18 -7.99
CA GLU A 193 4.06 -2.69 -9.09
C GLU A 193 3.21 -3.07 -10.31
N GLU A 194 2.11 -3.80 -10.12
CA GLU A 194 1.22 -4.22 -11.19
C GLU A 194 0.46 -3.05 -11.83
N LEU A 195 0.07 -2.04 -11.04
CA LEU A 195 -0.54 -0.82 -11.55
C LEU A 195 0.44 -0.04 -12.44
N ILE A 196 1.69 0.13 -12.01
CA ILE A 196 2.73 0.79 -12.81
C ILE A 196 2.97 0.03 -14.12
N LYS A 197 3.07 -1.29 -14.07
CA LYS A 197 3.23 -2.13 -15.28
C LYS A 197 2.05 -1.98 -16.24
N ALA A 198 0.84 -2.02 -15.71
CA ALA A 198 -0.38 -1.84 -16.51
C ALA A 198 -0.42 -0.45 -17.16
N GLU A 199 -0.04 0.60 -16.43
CA GLU A 199 0.00 1.97 -16.93
C GLU A 199 1.07 2.15 -18.02
N LEU A 200 2.27 1.59 -17.84
CA LEU A 200 3.34 1.63 -18.84
C LEU A 200 2.94 1.02 -20.19
N ILE A 201 2.04 0.05 -20.19
CA ILE A 201 1.52 -0.58 -21.40
C ILE A 201 0.32 0.21 -21.95
N SER A 202 -0.62 0.56 -21.07
CA SER A 202 -1.90 1.15 -21.48
C SER A 202 -1.78 2.62 -21.91
N ALA A 203 -0.91 3.40 -21.27
CA ALA A 203 -0.76 4.83 -21.57
C ALA A 203 -0.25 5.08 -23.02
N PRO A 204 0.85 4.45 -23.49
CA PRO A 204 1.30 4.65 -24.87
C PRO A 204 0.30 4.11 -25.88
N LEU A 205 -0.36 2.99 -25.61
CA LEU A 205 -1.41 2.44 -26.48
C LEU A 205 -2.60 3.41 -26.59
N THR A 206 -3.04 3.94 -25.47
CA THR A 206 -4.12 4.94 -25.44
C THR A 206 -3.76 6.19 -26.22
N LEU A 207 -2.53 6.70 -26.04
CA LEU A 207 -2.04 7.86 -26.76
C LEU A 207 -1.99 7.60 -28.29
N LEU A 208 -1.55 6.42 -28.69
CA LEU A 208 -1.51 6.01 -30.10
C LEU A 208 -2.92 5.96 -30.70
N ILE A 209 -3.89 5.36 -30.00
CA ILE A 209 -5.28 5.31 -30.45
C ILE A 209 -5.84 6.73 -30.57
N LEU A 210 -5.61 7.59 -29.56
CA LEU A 210 -6.06 8.98 -29.61
C LEU A 210 -5.43 9.75 -30.77
N LEU A 211 -4.14 9.52 -31.05
CA LEU A 211 -3.45 10.12 -32.20
C LEU A 211 -4.08 9.70 -33.52
N LEU A 212 -4.41 8.41 -33.67
CA LEU A 212 -5.07 7.89 -34.90
C LEU A 212 -6.48 8.47 -35.07
N VAL A 213 -7.24 8.60 -33.98
CA VAL A 213 -8.62 9.11 -34.02
C VAL A 213 -8.65 10.61 -34.29
N PHE A 214 -7.81 11.38 -33.63
CA PHE A 214 -7.80 12.84 -33.75
C PHE A 214 -6.87 13.37 -34.87
N GLY A 215 -5.98 12.56 -35.38
CA GLY A 215 -5.05 12.93 -36.45
C GLY A 215 -4.04 14.03 -36.09
N SER A 216 -3.96 14.43 -34.82
CA SER A 216 -3.09 15.50 -34.32
C SER A 216 -2.65 15.24 -32.89
N LEU A 217 -1.36 15.41 -32.65
CA LEU A 217 -0.80 15.26 -31.29
C LEU A 217 -1.42 16.22 -30.27
N VAL A 218 -1.71 17.46 -30.68
CA VAL A 218 -2.35 18.47 -29.82
C VAL A 218 -3.78 18.04 -29.48
N ALA A 219 -4.56 17.58 -30.48
CA ALA A 219 -5.92 17.14 -30.24
C ALA A 219 -5.99 15.84 -29.42
N ALA A 220 -5.04 14.92 -29.64
CA ALA A 220 -4.91 13.69 -28.85
C ALA A 220 -4.47 13.96 -27.40
N GLY A 221 -3.67 14.99 -27.18
CA GLY A 221 -3.19 15.39 -25.84
C GLY A 221 -4.27 16.02 -24.97
N LEU A 222 -5.29 16.66 -25.53
CA LEU A 222 -6.34 17.31 -24.75
C LEU A 222 -7.11 16.35 -23.82
N PRO A 223 -7.62 15.19 -24.27
CA PRO A 223 -8.27 14.22 -23.39
C PRO A 223 -7.35 13.71 -22.27
N VAL A 224 -6.07 13.48 -22.56
CA VAL A 224 -5.08 13.03 -21.57
C VAL A 224 -4.87 14.10 -20.52
N LEU A 225 -4.65 15.36 -20.92
CA LEU A 225 -4.48 16.48 -19.98
C LEU A 225 -5.73 16.72 -19.13
N THR A 226 -6.93 16.61 -19.72
CA THR A 226 -8.16 16.72 -18.93
C THR A 226 -8.33 15.56 -17.97
N GLY A 227 -7.93 14.33 -18.34
CA GLY A 227 -7.92 13.17 -17.45
C GLY A 227 -7.00 13.39 -16.26
N ILE A 228 -5.75 13.77 -16.50
CA ILE A 228 -4.77 14.08 -15.44
C ILE A 228 -5.30 15.19 -14.52
N TYR A 229 -5.81 16.26 -15.11
CA TYR A 229 -6.40 17.37 -14.34
C TYR A 229 -7.56 16.89 -13.45
N THR A 230 -8.42 16.03 -13.98
CA THR A 230 -9.58 15.50 -13.24
C THR A 230 -9.13 14.65 -12.04
N VAL A 231 -8.12 13.81 -12.23
CA VAL A 231 -7.55 13.00 -11.15
C VAL A 231 -6.97 13.89 -10.05
N ILE A 232 -6.13 14.85 -10.41
CA ILE A 232 -5.55 15.82 -9.46
C ILE A 232 -6.65 16.57 -8.69
N ALA A 233 -7.68 17.03 -9.41
CA ALA A 233 -8.79 17.74 -8.80
C ALA A 233 -9.60 16.83 -7.84
N ALA A 234 -9.86 15.58 -8.24
CA ALA A 234 -10.60 14.63 -7.41
C ALA A 234 -9.83 14.30 -6.12
N VAL A 235 -8.54 14.01 -6.24
CA VAL A 235 -7.68 13.75 -5.08
C VAL A 235 -7.63 14.96 -4.16
N GLY A 236 -7.43 16.16 -4.70
CA GLY A 236 -7.40 17.40 -3.90
C GLY A 236 -8.74 17.80 -3.24
N ILE A 237 -9.87 17.23 -3.67
CA ILE A 237 -11.18 17.46 -3.01
C ILE A 237 -11.38 16.45 -1.86
N VAL A 238 -10.83 15.24 -1.98
CA VAL A 238 -10.98 14.18 -0.98
C VAL A 238 -10.02 14.37 0.20
N THR A 239 -8.96 15.15 -0.01
CA THR A 239 -7.99 15.54 1.04
C THR A 239 -8.54 16.63 1.93
#